data_bf538a93a213fa009b1107feb47a7e68
#
_entry.id   bf538a93a213fa009b1107feb47a7e68
#
_cell.length_a   1.000
_cell.length_b   1.000
_cell.length_c   1.000
_cell.angle_alpha   90.00
_cell.angle_beta   90.00
_cell.angle_gamma   90.00
#
_symmetry.space_group_name_H-M   'P 1'
#
loop_
_entity.id
_entity.type
_entity.pdbx_description
1 polymer ?
#
loop_
_entity_poly.entity_id
_entity_poly.type
_entity_poly.pdbx_seq_one_letter_code
_entity_poly.pdbx_strand_id
1 'polypeptide(L)'
;SERSRGLGDVYKRQISIHVDASKYSSTRGFSVYTLSERGLDREAEKVARLENSLSVFSKKGLKGVNLKKGRNLIDHHNINEAFRKARDSSFEFAEILVDKVSERSQKLTRPHRYAGFAVLKSPNYPSVLVELGFITNDNDRQNFNNRNWQSSIANKFVEAVNKNFK
;
A
#
# COMPACT_ATOMS: atom_id res chain seq x y z
N SER A 1 21.43 -8.23 -19.06
CA SER A 1 20.52 -7.74 -17.99
C SER A 1 21.32 -7.58 -16.72
N GLU A 2 21.77 -6.36 -16.43
CA GLU A 2 22.41 -6.05 -15.17
C GLU A 2 21.38 -6.13 -14.06
N ARG A 3 21.49 -7.16 -13.25
CA ARG A 3 20.84 -7.18 -11.96
C ARG A 3 21.46 -6.08 -11.12
N SER A 4 20.69 -5.07 -10.78
CA SER A 4 21.03 -4.07 -9.77
C SER A 4 21.38 -4.81 -8.47
N ARG A 5 22.69 -5.11 -8.29
CA ARG A 5 23.22 -5.59 -7.04
C ARG A 5 23.52 -4.39 -6.16
N GLY A 6 22.71 -4.19 -5.13
CA GLY A 6 23.20 -3.69 -3.89
C GLY A 6 23.73 -2.27 -3.84
N LEU A 7 22.98 -1.30 -4.28
CA LEU A 7 23.00 -0.02 -3.59
C LEU A 7 21.81 -0.02 -2.62
N GLY A 8 22.16 -0.21 -1.38
CA GLY A 8 21.36 -0.17 -0.17
C GLY A 8 19.84 -0.20 -0.33
N ASP A 9 19.20 -1.21 0.21
CA ASP A 9 17.74 -1.31 0.40
C ASP A 9 17.13 -0.13 1.17
N VAL A 10 17.95 0.83 1.58
CA VAL A 10 17.62 2.05 2.33
C VAL A 10 16.63 2.97 1.59
N TYR A 11 16.54 2.88 0.26
CA TYR A 11 15.71 3.75 -0.57
C TYR A 11 14.55 3.06 -1.27
N LYS A 12 14.31 1.78 -1.01
CA LYS A 12 13.18 1.06 -1.61
C LYS A 12 11.91 1.35 -0.83
N ARG A 13 10.84 1.62 -1.56
CA ARG A 13 9.47 1.73 -1.04
C ARG A 13 8.55 0.93 -1.93
N GLN A 14 7.50 0.40 -1.35
CA GLN A 14 6.45 -0.29 -2.10
C GLN A 14 5.18 0.54 -2.06
N ILE A 15 4.62 0.79 -3.24
CA ILE A 15 3.30 1.37 -3.40
C ILE A 15 2.47 0.36 -4.20
N SER A 16 1.48 -0.24 -3.57
CA SER A 16 0.47 -1.06 -4.25
C SER A 16 -0.70 -0.15 -4.64
N ILE A 17 -1.06 -0.13 -5.92
CA ILE A 17 -2.14 0.71 -6.44
C ILE A 17 -3.31 -0.17 -6.81
N HIS A 18 -4.45 0.11 -6.21
CA HIS A 18 -5.69 -0.65 -6.34
C HIS A 18 -6.88 0.26 -6.65
N VAL A 19 -7.98 -0.35 -7.01
CA VAL A 19 -9.29 0.28 -7.17
C VAL A 19 -10.31 -0.63 -6.47
N ASP A 20 -10.99 -0.08 -5.47
CA ASP A 20 -11.95 -0.83 -4.66
C ASP A 20 -13.36 -0.88 -5.31
N ALA A 21 -14.24 -1.67 -4.75
CA ALA A 21 -15.65 -1.74 -5.08
C ALA A 21 -16.50 -1.66 -3.81
N SER A 22 -17.53 -0.82 -3.81
CA SER A 22 -18.47 -0.70 -2.71
C SER A 22 -19.85 -1.16 -3.13
N LYS A 23 -20.62 -1.74 -2.19
CA LYS A 23 -22.04 -2.01 -2.39
C LYS A 23 -22.88 -0.72 -2.52
N TYR A 24 -22.34 0.41 -2.09
CA TYR A 24 -22.97 1.72 -2.21
C TYR A 24 -22.28 2.52 -3.31
N SER A 25 -22.99 2.84 -4.38
CA SER A 25 -22.48 3.65 -5.50
C SER A 25 -22.11 5.07 -5.11
N SER A 26 -22.61 5.57 -3.97
CA SER A 26 -22.25 6.88 -3.41
C SER A 26 -20.87 6.90 -2.76
N THR A 27 -20.28 5.74 -2.43
CA THR A 27 -18.93 5.67 -1.85
C THR A 27 -17.91 6.06 -2.91
N ARG A 28 -17.09 7.07 -2.64
CA ARG A 28 -16.08 7.59 -3.57
C ARG A 28 -14.87 8.19 -2.87
N GLY A 29 -13.77 8.28 -3.60
CA GLY A 29 -12.55 8.93 -3.16
C GLY A 29 -11.47 7.95 -2.74
N PHE A 30 -10.23 8.42 -2.71
CA PHE A 30 -9.06 7.60 -2.42
C PHE A 30 -8.85 7.38 -0.92
N SER A 31 -8.11 6.34 -0.61
CA SER A 31 -7.56 6.04 0.72
C SER A 31 -6.20 5.38 0.62
N VAL A 32 -5.41 5.52 1.68
CA VAL A 32 -4.08 4.91 1.83
C VAL A 32 -4.10 3.98 3.02
N TYR A 33 -3.56 2.79 2.85
CA TYR A 33 -3.49 1.78 3.90
C TYR A 33 -2.06 1.50 4.31
N THR A 34 -1.84 1.40 5.61
CA THR A 34 -0.63 0.88 6.22
C THR A 34 -0.93 -0.38 7.02
N LEU A 35 0.10 -1.17 7.30
CA LEU A 35 -0.06 -2.42 8.03
C LEU A 35 -0.52 -2.17 9.48
N SER A 36 -1.57 -2.88 9.90
CA SER A 36 -1.96 -3.01 11.29
C SER A 36 -1.96 -4.47 11.72
N GLU A 37 -1.36 -4.76 12.87
CA GLU A 37 -1.40 -6.08 13.48
C GLU A 37 -2.70 -6.33 14.28
N ARG A 38 -3.47 -5.27 14.60
CA ARG A 38 -4.57 -5.35 15.57
C ARG A 38 -5.98 -5.17 14.99
N GLY A 39 -6.14 -5.10 13.67
CA GLY A 39 -7.48 -5.03 13.06
C GLY A 39 -8.36 -3.92 13.60
N LEU A 40 -7.80 -2.73 13.84
CA LEU A 40 -8.49 -1.60 14.46
C LEU A 40 -9.61 -1.01 13.58
N ASP A 41 -9.53 -1.23 12.28
CA ASP A 41 -10.52 -0.79 11.30
C ASP A 41 -11.22 -2.01 10.68
N ARG A 42 -12.45 -2.30 11.16
CA ARG A 42 -13.21 -3.48 10.72
C ARG A 42 -13.56 -3.47 9.23
N GLU A 43 -13.78 -2.30 8.65
CA GLU A 43 -14.09 -2.18 7.22
C GLU A 43 -12.82 -2.39 6.39
N ALA A 44 -11.72 -1.73 6.77
CA ALA A 44 -10.42 -1.93 6.13
C ALA A 44 -9.96 -3.39 6.22
N GLU A 45 -10.22 -4.08 7.33
CA GLU A 45 -9.87 -5.49 7.49
C GLU A 45 -10.69 -6.41 6.57
N LYS A 46 -11.94 -6.06 6.24
CA LYS A 46 -12.73 -6.82 5.25
C LYS A 46 -12.12 -6.70 3.84
N VAL A 47 -11.71 -5.49 3.44
CA VAL A 47 -11.02 -5.26 2.16
C VAL A 47 -9.72 -6.05 2.12
N ALA A 48 -8.91 -5.97 3.19
CA ALA A 48 -7.66 -6.71 3.28
C ALA A 48 -7.85 -8.24 3.18
N ARG A 49 -8.90 -8.79 3.78
CA ARG A 49 -9.21 -10.24 3.66
C ARG A 49 -9.58 -10.62 2.24
N LEU A 50 -10.36 -9.79 1.54
CA LEU A 50 -10.73 -10.03 0.15
C LEU A 50 -9.48 -10.02 -0.74
N GLU A 51 -8.68 -8.98 -0.68
CA GLU A 51 -7.44 -8.84 -1.45
C GLU A 51 -6.45 -9.98 -1.16
N ASN A 52 -6.27 -10.34 0.11
CA ASN A 52 -5.41 -11.46 0.50
C ASN A 52 -5.90 -12.78 -0.09
N SER A 53 -7.23 -12.99 -0.19
CA SER A 53 -7.80 -14.20 -0.78
C SER A 53 -7.58 -14.26 -2.29
N LEU A 54 -7.74 -13.15 -3.00
CA LEU A 54 -7.49 -13.05 -4.44
C LEU A 54 -6.02 -13.32 -4.75
N SER A 55 -5.09 -12.82 -3.93
CA SER A 55 -3.66 -13.06 -4.09
C SER A 55 -3.26 -14.54 -3.92
N VAL A 56 -3.99 -15.31 -3.11
CA VAL A 56 -3.77 -16.76 -2.94
C VAL A 56 -4.17 -17.53 -4.20
N PHE A 57 -5.25 -17.14 -4.88
CA PHE A 57 -5.63 -17.77 -6.16
C PHE A 57 -4.60 -17.51 -7.28
N SER A 58 -3.99 -16.33 -7.30
CA SER A 58 -2.89 -16.01 -8.22
C SER A 58 -1.62 -16.86 -7.95
N LYS A 59 -1.37 -17.26 -6.71
CA LYS A 59 -0.21 -18.09 -6.32
C LYS A 59 -0.32 -19.57 -6.68
N LYS A 60 -1.45 -20.07 -7.15
CA LYS A 60 -1.54 -21.45 -7.66
C LYS A 60 -0.67 -21.71 -8.91
N GLY A 61 -0.14 -20.65 -9.54
CA GLY A 61 0.85 -20.72 -10.63
C GLY A 61 2.32 -20.71 -10.19
N LEU A 62 2.62 -20.40 -8.93
CA LEU A 62 3.98 -20.31 -8.39
C LEU A 62 4.22 -21.36 -7.32
N LYS A 63 4.32 -22.64 -7.75
CA LYS A 63 4.88 -23.69 -6.92
C LYS A 63 6.37 -23.42 -6.72
N GLY A 64 6.80 -23.21 -5.47
CA GLY A 64 8.18 -23.42 -5.07
C GLY A 64 8.92 -22.27 -4.40
N VAL A 65 8.36 -21.59 -3.40
CA VAL A 65 9.20 -20.87 -2.43
C VAL A 65 9.08 -21.57 -1.06
N ASN A 66 10.02 -22.47 -0.79
CA ASN A 66 10.23 -23.04 0.53
C ASN A 66 10.83 -21.96 1.44
N LEU A 67 10.04 -21.39 2.30
CA LEU A 67 10.52 -20.62 3.44
C LEU A 67 11.11 -21.62 4.48
N LYS A 68 12.39 -21.95 4.32
CA LYS A 68 13.11 -22.70 5.35
C LYS A 68 13.11 -21.89 6.65
N LYS A 69 12.51 -22.44 7.69
CA LYS A 69 12.58 -22.00 9.08
C LYS A 69 14.06 -21.98 9.53
N GLY A 70 14.72 -20.81 9.41
CA GLY A 70 16.00 -20.57 10.06
C GLY A 70 15.73 -20.12 11.49
N ARG A 71 16.07 -20.99 12.47
CA ARG A 71 16.07 -20.63 13.89
C ARG A 71 17.43 -20.02 14.23
N ASN A 72 17.50 -18.69 14.33
CA ASN A 72 18.56 -18.02 15.06
C ASN A 72 17.94 -16.90 15.90
N LEU A 73 18.03 -17.02 17.22
CA LEU A 73 17.46 -16.10 18.22
C LEU A 73 18.05 -14.67 18.11
N ILE A 74 19.22 -14.53 17.51
CA ILE A 74 19.89 -13.24 17.29
C ILE A 74 19.20 -12.45 16.16
N ASP A 75 18.64 -13.13 15.17
CA ASP A 75 17.97 -12.48 14.03
C ASP A 75 16.61 -11.88 14.39
N HIS A 76 15.93 -12.40 15.44
CA HIS A 76 14.60 -11.91 15.81
C HIS A 76 14.57 -10.48 16.33
N HIS A 77 15.61 -10.05 17.06
CA HIS A 77 15.64 -8.68 17.58
C HIS A 77 15.87 -7.67 16.45
N ASN A 78 16.81 -7.93 15.57
CA ASN A 78 17.12 -7.08 14.42
C ASN A 78 15.98 -7.04 13.40
N ILE A 79 15.32 -8.17 13.16
CA ILE A 79 14.13 -8.26 12.29
C ILE A 79 12.98 -7.43 12.87
N ASN A 80 12.75 -7.50 14.19
CA ASN A 80 11.71 -6.72 14.84
C ASN A 80 11.97 -5.21 14.77
N GLU A 81 13.22 -4.77 14.91
CA GLU A 81 13.60 -3.38 14.79
C GLU A 81 13.45 -2.87 13.36
N ALA A 82 13.95 -3.60 12.36
CA ALA A 82 13.79 -3.28 10.94
C ALA A 82 12.30 -3.19 10.56
N PHE A 83 11.49 -4.13 11.04
CA PHE A 83 10.05 -4.14 10.80
C PHE A 83 9.34 -2.93 11.42
N ARG A 84 9.72 -2.52 12.64
CA ARG A 84 9.17 -1.31 13.26
C ARG A 84 9.55 -0.06 12.46
N LYS A 85 10.82 0.08 12.09
CA LYS A 85 11.30 1.22 11.27
C LYS A 85 10.58 1.28 9.93
N ALA A 86 10.42 0.15 9.24
CA ALA A 86 9.69 0.08 7.98
C ALA A 86 8.22 0.48 8.15
N ARG A 87 7.59 0.05 9.25
CA ARG A 87 6.20 0.41 9.58
C ARG A 87 6.03 1.90 9.88
N ASP A 88 6.91 2.46 10.72
CA ASP A 88 6.87 3.88 11.11
C ASP A 88 7.10 4.77 9.86
N SER A 89 8.07 4.41 9.02
CA SER A 89 8.29 5.08 7.73
C SER A 89 7.13 4.89 6.74
N SER A 90 6.39 3.76 6.81
CA SER A 90 5.17 3.56 6.02
C SER A 90 4.07 4.52 6.45
N PHE A 91 3.94 4.73 7.76
CA PHE A 91 2.97 5.67 8.33
C PHE A 91 3.26 7.10 7.84
N GLU A 92 4.48 7.59 8.02
CA GLU A 92 4.89 8.92 7.56
C GLU A 92 4.65 9.11 6.06
N PHE A 93 5.01 8.09 5.28
CA PHE A 93 4.81 8.12 3.83
C PHE A 93 3.33 8.15 3.45
N ALA A 94 2.47 7.42 4.15
CA ALA A 94 1.03 7.43 3.94
C ALA A 94 0.42 8.82 4.19
N GLU A 95 0.85 9.52 5.25
CA GLU A 95 0.39 10.88 5.54
C GLU A 95 0.80 11.86 4.43
N ILE A 96 2.03 11.75 3.93
CA ILE A 96 2.51 12.58 2.80
C ILE A 96 1.71 12.28 1.53
N LEU A 97 1.40 11.00 1.27
CA LEU A 97 0.56 10.61 0.12
C LEU A 97 -0.85 11.17 0.24
N VAL A 98 -1.46 11.08 1.43
CA VAL A 98 -2.79 11.65 1.68
C VAL A 98 -2.78 13.16 1.43
N ASP A 99 -1.78 13.87 1.92
CA ASP A 99 -1.62 15.32 1.70
C ASP A 99 -1.55 15.61 0.18
N LYS A 100 -0.60 15.00 -0.51
CA LYS A 100 -0.33 15.29 -1.92
C LYS A 100 -1.44 14.86 -2.88
N VAL A 101 -2.00 13.67 -2.70
CA VAL A 101 -3.06 13.15 -3.58
C VAL A 101 -4.37 13.92 -3.37
N SER A 102 -4.66 14.41 -2.14
CA SER A 102 -5.85 15.20 -1.85
C SER A 102 -5.90 16.55 -2.58
N GLU A 103 -4.77 17.03 -3.09
CA GLU A 103 -4.73 18.24 -3.92
C GLU A 103 -5.43 18.03 -5.30
N ARG A 104 -5.62 16.80 -5.74
CA ARG A 104 -6.13 16.43 -7.08
C ARG A 104 -7.23 15.39 -7.11
N SER A 105 -7.49 14.73 -5.99
CA SER A 105 -8.54 13.71 -5.89
C SER A 105 -9.30 13.86 -4.59
N GLN A 106 -10.59 13.54 -4.63
CA GLN A 106 -11.40 13.43 -3.43
C GLN A 106 -10.88 12.29 -2.58
N LYS A 107 -10.81 12.48 -1.29
CA LYS A 107 -10.43 11.46 -0.30
C LYS A 107 -11.63 11.01 0.52
N LEU A 108 -11.55 9.81 1.07
CA LEU A 108 -12.50 9.34 2.09
C LEU A 108 -12.40 10.22 3.35
N THR A 109 -13.43 10.19 4.20
CA THR A 109 -13.46 10.90 5.49
C THR A 109 -12.29 10.48 6.40
N ARG A 110 -11.91 9.20 6.33
CA ARG A 110 -10.70 8.66 6.98
C ARG A 110 -9.78 8.11 5.88
N PRO A 111 -8.95 8.97 5.29
CA PRO A 111 -8.16 8.57 4.13
C PRO A 111 -6.96 7.69 4.48
N HIS A 112 -6.35 7.85 5.65
CA HIS A 112 -5.34 6.91 6.15
C HIS A 112 -6.03 5.85 7.02
N ARG A 113 -5.83 4.59 6.65
CA ARG A 113 -6.49 3.43 7.25
C ARG A 113 -5.48 2.33 7.57
N TYR A 114 -5.88 1.38 8.39
CA TYR A 114 -5.01 0.32 8.92
C TYR A 114 -5.64 -1.05 8.70
N ALA A 115 -4.91 -1.95 8.04
CA ALA A 115 -5.41 -3.32 7.85
C ALA A 115 -4.28 -4.33 7.62
N GLY A 116 -4.62 -5.61 7.76
CA GLY A 116 -3.70 -6.74 7.67
C GLY A 116 -3.40 -7.20 6.24
N PHE A 117 -3.15 -6.29 5.29
CA PHE A 117 -2.80 -6.65 3.92
C PHE A 117 -1.50 -7.45 3.85
N ALA A 118 -1.54 -8.59 3.17
CA ALA A 118 -0.36 -9.45 3.01
C ALA A 118 0.77 -8.74 2.26
N VAL A 119 0.43 -7.91 1.28
CA VAL A 119 1.39 -7.15 0.48
C VAL A 119 2.17 -6.11 1.29
N LEU A 120 1.64 -5.66 2.43
CA LEU A 120 2.29 -4.68 3.31
C LEU A 120 3.21 -5.30 4.36
N LYS A 121 3.29 -6.64 4.42
CA LYS A 121 4.10 -7.37 5.42
C LYS A 121 5.57 -7.49 5.01
N SER A 122 6.18 -6.41 4.53
CA SER A 122 7.62 -6.38 4.24
C SER A 122 8.40 -5.91 5.47
N PRO A 123 9.41 -6.67 5.92
CA PRO A 123 10.28 -6.23 7.01
C PRO A 123 11.37 -5.25 6.55
N ASN A 124 11.62 -5.14 5.26
CA ASN A 124 12.84 -4.53 4.74
C ASN A 124 12.64 -3.12 4.18
N TYR A 125 11.41 -2.72 3.90
CA TYR A 125 11.12 -1.40 3.32
C TYR A 125 9.69 -0.92 3.64
N PRO A 126 9.49 0.39 3.70
CA PRO A 126 8.18 0.99 3.85
C PRO A 126 7.22 0.58 2.73
N SER A 127 5.98 0.24 3.10
CA SER A 127 4.98 -0.28 2.18
C SER A 127 3.62 0.35 2.45
N VAL A 128 2.97 0.83 1.40
CA VAL A 128 1.61 1.37 1.44
C VAL A 128 0.76 0.75 0.33
N LEU A 129 -0.54 0.65 0.58
CA LEU A 129 -1.52 0.32 -0.44
C LEU A 129 -2.44 1.52 -0.63
N VAL A 130 -2.63 1.93 -1.87
CA VAL A 130 -3.48 3.07 -2.22
C VAL A 130 -4.68 2.57 -3.01
N GLU A 131 -5.86 2.74 -2.45
CA GLU A 131 -7.11 2.64 -3.20
C GLU A 131 -7.36 3.99 -3.86
N LEU A 132 -7.31 4.06 -5.19
CA LEU A 132 -7.50 5.33 -5.92
C LEU A 132 -8.95 5.83 -5.90
N GLY A 133 -9.87 4.97 -5.52
CA GLY A 133 -11.30 5.22 -5.46
C GLY A 133 -12.09 3.95 -5.71
N PHE A 134 -13.36 4.07 -6.09
CA PHE A 134 -14.28 2.95 -6.23
C PHE A 134 -14.78 2.80 -7.66
N ILE A 135 -14.58 1.62 -8.26
CA ILE A 135 -15.04 1.32 -9.63
C ILE A 135 -16.58 1.38 -9.74
N THR A 136 -17.28 1.22 -8.63
CA THR A 136 -18.73 1.28 -8.51
C THR A 136 -19.28 2.71 -8.46
N ASN A 137 -18.43 3.71 -8.33
CA ASN A 137 -18.80 5.13 -8.36
C ASN A 137 -18.53 5.74 -9.72
N ASP A 138 -19.52 6.42 -10.31
CA ASP A 138 -19.42 6.97 -11.67
C ASP A 138 -18.36 8.07 -11.80
N ASN A 139 -18.21 8.93 -10.80
CA ASN A 139 -17.20 10.00 -10.84
C ASN A 139 -15.79 9.43 -10.74
N ASP A 140 -15.57 8.46 -9.85
CA ASP A 140 -14.27 7.81 -9.73
C ASP A 140 -13.93 7.05 -11.01
N ARG A 141 -14.91 6.34 -11.61
CA ARG A 141 -14.77 5.65 -12.88
C ARG A 141 -14.45 6.59 -14.05
N GLN A 142 -15.07 7.79 -14.10
CA GLN A 142 -14.72 8.82 -15.07
C GLN A 142 -13.28 9.31 -14.89
N ASN A 143 -12.85 9.53 -13.65
CA ASN A 143 -11.46 9.90 -13.32
C ASN A 143 -10.49 8.83 -13.81
N PHE A 144 -10.77 7.54 -13.56
CA PHE A 144 -9.90 6.44 -14.00
C PHE A 144 -9.72 6.37 -15.52
N ASN A 145 -10.71 6.82 -16.30
CA ASN A 145 -10.65 6.88 -17.75
C ASN A 145 -10.07 8.21 -18.29
N ASN A 146 -9.75 9.17 -17.42
CA ASN A 146 -9.24 10.48 -17.81
C ASN A 146 -7.72 10.54 -17.72
N ARG A 147 -7.04 10.63 -18.87
CA ARG A 147 -5.57 10.68 -18.94
C ARG A 147 -4.97 11.87 -18.21
N ASN A 148 -5.63 13.03 -18.21
CA ASN A 148 -5.14 14.22 -17.50
C ASN A 148 -5.19 14.01 -15.99
N TRP A 149 -6.26 13.39 -15.50
CA TRP A 149 -6.37 13.01 -14.09
C TRP A 149 -5.31 11.98 -13.72
N GLN A 150 -5.12 10.92 -14.53
CA GLN A 150 -4.09 9.89 -14.28
C GLN A 150 -2.68 10.51 -14.19
N SER A 151 -2.32 11.39 -15.14
CA SER A 151 -1.04 12.08 -15.13
C SER A 151 -0.88 12.99 -13.92
N SER A 152 -1.95 13.72 -13.55
CA SER A 152 -1.95 14.57 -12.36
C SER A 152 -1.73 13.79 -11.07
N ILE A 153 -2.41 12.64 -10.91
CA ILE A 153 -2.23 11.75 -9.75
C ILE A 153 -0.82 11.16 -9.74
N ALA A 154 -0.32 10.68 -10.88
CA ALA A 154 1.04 10.16 -10.99
C ALA A 154 2.09 11.20 -10.53
N ASN A 155 1.92 12.45 -10.93
CA ASN A 155 2.80 13.53 -10.48
C ASN A 155 2.73 13.74 -8.97
N LYS A 156 1.54 13.61 -8.34
CA LYS A 156 1.40 13.71 -6.89
C LYS A 156 2.07 12.56 -6.15
N PHE A 157 2.07 11.36 -6.71
CA PHE A 157 2.88 10.25 -6.17
C PHE A 157 4.38 10.56 -6.23
N VAL A 158 4.86 11.11 -7.36
CA VAL A 158 6.28 11.52 -7.50
C VAL A 158 6.63 12.61 -6.48
N GLU A 159 5.79 13.63 -6.30
CA GLU A 159 5.99 14.68 -5.30
C GLU A 159 6.06 14.09 -3.88
N ALA A 160 5.16 13.15 -3.54
CA ALA A 160 5.14 12.50 -2.24
C ALA A 160 6.42 11.67 -2.00
N VAL A 161 6.86 10.91 -2.99
CA VAL A 161 8.11 10.14 -2.93
C VAL A 161 9.28 11.09 -2.71
N ASN A 162 9.42 12.15 -3.51
CA ASN A 162 10.52 13.10 -3.40
C ASN A 162 10.53 13.86 -2.06
N LYS A 163 9.35 14.17 -1.48
CA LYS A 163 9.24 14.82 -0.17
C LYS A 163 9.71 13.91 0.96
N ASN A 164 9.49 12.63 0.84
CA ASN A 164 9.82 11.64 1.88
C ASN A 164 11.29 11.18 1.84
N PHE A 165 12.02 11.47 0.75
CA PHE A 165 13.47 11.17 0.62
C PHE A 165 14.39 12.34 1.05
N LYS A 166 13.83 13.42 1.55
CA LYS A 166 14.59 14.54 2.12
C LYS A 166 14.77 14.36 3.63
#